data_e86483445e757acb358d5e4b700d649f
#
_entry.id   e86483445e757acb358d5e4b700d649f
#
_cell.length_a   1.000
_cell.length_b   1.000
_cell.length_c   1.000
_cell.angle_alpha   90.00
_cell.angle_beta   90.00
_cell.angle_gamma   90.00
#
_symmetry.space_group_name_H-M   'P 1'
#
loop_
_entity.id
_entity.type
_entity.pdbx_description
1 polymer ?
#
loop_
_entity_poly.entity_id
_entity_poly.type
_entity_poly.pdbx_seq_one_letter_code
_entity_poly.pdbx_strand_id
1 'polypeptide(L)'
;AARCLVQPAWIDRLIDACAADDVGGLLAVPLADTLKDADGQGRSRATVDRRGKWLAQTPQMFRLGMLIEALDRAGETVTDEASAIEALGHSPLLVPGDADNFKLTWPEDFERAQRVLRSRQAKDAAMTTMRLGEGWDVHALVPGRPLILGGVHIPHDKGLEGHSDADALAHAITDSLLGAAALGDIGRHFP
;
A
#
# COMPACT_ATOMS: atom_id res chain seq x y z
N ALA A 1 -15.32 2.40 -14.72
CA ALA A 1 -15.00 3.00 -13.42
C ALA A 1 -13.96 4.09 -13.63
N ALA A 2 -14.28 5.31 -13.20
CA ALA A 2 -13.42 6.47 -13.44
C ALA A 2 -12.42 6.74 -12.27
N ARG A 3 -12.27 5.82 -11.30
CA ARG A 3 -11.34 5.94 -10.16
C ARG A 3 -10.33 4.79 -10.21
N CYS A 4 -9.17 5.06 -10.84
CA CYS A 4 -8.16 4.04 -11.11
C CYS A 4 -7.16 3.84 -9.95
N LEU A 5 -7.23 4.65 -8.90
CA LEU A 5 -6.27 4.67 -7.80
C LEU A 5 -6.80 4.03 -6.51
N VAL A 6 -7.95 3.35 -6.57
CA VAL A 6 -8.53 2.64 -5.43
C VAL A 6 -7.52 1.68 -4.81
N GLN A 7 -7.47 1.66 -3.47
CA GLN A 7 -6.58 0.79 -2.70
C GLN A 7 -7.38 -0.23 -1.89
N PRO A 8 -6.85 -1.47 -1.72
CA PRO A 8 -7.51 -2.50 -0.92
C PRO A 8 -7.88 -2.01 0.49
N ALA A 9 -6.98 -1.31 1.16
CA ALA A 9 -7.22 -0.79 2.51
C ALA A 9 -8.44 0.16 2.62
N TRP A 10 -8.83 0.84 1.55
CA TRP A 10 -10.04 1.67 1.55
C TRP A 10 -11.29 0.83 1.38
N ILE A 11 -11.20 -0.26 0.60
CA ILE A 11 -12.27 -1.24 0.44
C ILE A 11 -12.50 -1.95 1.78
N ASP A 12 -11.44 -2.42 2.43
CA ASP A 12 -11.51 -3.08 3.75
C ASP A 12 -12.17 -2.16 4.78
N ARG A 13 -11.76 -0.89 4.85
CA ARG A 13 -12.38 0.11 5.72
C ARG A 13 -13.87 0.29 5.47
N LEU A 14 -14.29 0.29 4.21
CA LEU A 14 -15.71 0.40 3.85
C LEU A 14 -16.48 -0.86 4.28
N ILE A 15 -15.90 -2.04 4.06
CA ILE A 15 -16.50 -3.32 4.47
C ILE A 15 -16.67 -3.34 6.00
N ASP A 16 -15.61 -3.01 6.74
CA ASP A 16 -15.64 -3.02 8.21
C ASP A 16 -16.69 -2.04 8.76
N ALA A 17 -16.76 -0.84 8.20
CA ALA A 17 -17.74 0.17 8.61
C ALA A 17 -19.18 -0.25 8.32
N CYS A 18 -19.43 -0.93 7.19
CA CYS A 18 -20.76 -1.34 6.78
C CYS A 18 -21.16 -2.74 7.27
N ALA A 19 -20.26 -3.50 7.90
CA ALA A 19 -20.51 -4.90 8.29
C ALA A 19 -21.76 -5.07 9.16
N ALA A 20 -21.94 -4.21 10.14
CA ALA A 20 -23.07 -4.22 11.08
C ALA A 20 -24.15 -3.15 10.80
N ASP A 21 -23.98 -2.38 9.70
CA ASP A 21 -24.95 -1.34 9.33
C ASP A 21 -26.07 -1.91 8.46
N ASP A 22 -27.31 -1.52 8.72
CA ASP A 22 -28.49 -2.04 8.03
C ASP A 22 -28.67 -1.45 6.61
N VAL A 23 -28.03 -0.33 6.31
CA VAL A 23 -28.12 0.38 5.02
C VAL A 23 -26.88 0.11 4.17
N GLY A 24 -25.73 0.43 4.72
CA GLY A 24 -24.44 0.47 4.04
C GLY A 24 -23.89 1.89 3.92
N GLY A 25 -22.92 2.10 3.05
CA GLY A 25 -22.24 3.38 2.97
C GLY A 25 -21.39 3.57 1.72
N LEU A 26 -20.70 4.69 1.69
CA LEU A 26 -19.81 5.06 0.60
C LEU A 26 -18.54 5.69 1.16
N LEU A 27 -17.45 5.57 0.40
CA LEU A 27 -16.28 6.40 0.66
C LEU A 27 -16.59 7.85 0.34
N ALA A 28 -16.18 8.76 1.20
CA ALA A 28 -16.38 10.20 0.98
C ALA A 28 -15.27 11.00 1.65
N VAL A 29 -15.02 12.22 1.16
CA VAL A 29 -14.09 13.18 1.79
C VAL A 29 -14.80 14.49 2.09
N PRO A 30 -14.52 15.13 3.24
CA PRO A 30 -15.09 16.44 3.56
C PRO A 30 -14.68 17.46 2.50
N LEU A 31 -15.60 18.36 2.15
CA LEU A 31 -15.29 19.46 1.24
C LEU A 31 -14.37 20.48 1.95
N ALA A 32 -13.13 20.55 1.52
CA ALA A 32 -12.11 21.41 2.10
C ALA A 32 -12.19 22.86 1.59
N ASP A 33 -12.50 23.05 0.30
CA ASP A 33 -12.49 24.34 -0.36
C ASP A 33 -13.81 25.11 -0.19
N THR A 34 -13.77 26.42 -0.47
CA THR A 34 -14.97 27.24 -0.50
C THR A 34 -15.82 26.88 -1.70
N LEU A 35 -17.07 26.46 -1.46
CA LEU A 35 -18.03 26.12 -2.51
C LEU A 35 -18.72 27.40 -3.03
N LYS A 36 -18.68 27.60 -4.34
CA LYS A 36 -19.35 28.69 -5.03
C LYS A 36 -20.51 28.17 -5.87
N ASP A 37 -21.63 28.83 -5.79
CA ASP A 37 -22.71 28.70 -6.77
C ASP A 37 -22.45 29.67 -7.93
N ALA A 38 -22.54 29.18 -9.16
CA ALA A 38 -22.27 29.95 -10.36
C ALA A 38 -23.50 30.06 -11.27
N ASP A 39 -23.60 31.16 -12.01
CA ASP A 39 -24.59 31.31 -13.07
C ASP A 39 -24.14 30.61 -14.37
N GLY A 40 -25.01 30.61 -15.37
CA GLY A 40 -24.73 30.00 -16.69
C GLY A 40 -23.61 30.68 -17.49
N GLN A 41 -23.07 31.80 -17.00
CA GLN A 41 -21.96 32.55 -17.61
C GLN A 41 -20.66 32.39 -16.84
N GLY A 42 -20.62 31.49 -15.82
CA GLY A 42 -19.45 31.22 -15.00
C GLY A 42 -19.13 32.30 -13.96
N ARG A 43 -20.09 33.19 -13.62
CA ARG A 43 -19.94 34.18 -12.55
C ARG A 43 -20.42 33.64 -11.25
N SER A 44 -19.68 33.89 -10.15
CA SER A 44 -20.08 33.49 -8.81
C SER A 44 -21.33 34.27 -8.36
N ARG A 45 -22.44 33.57 -8.09
CA ARG A 45 -23.67 34.11 -7.54
C ARG A 45 -23.67 34.16 -6.02
N ALA A 46 -23.16 33.12 -5.38
CA ALA A 46 -23.17 32.98 -3.94
C ALA A 46 -22.01 32.10 -3.44
N THR A 47 -21.70 32.21 -2.16
CA THR A 47 -20.90 31.25 -1.43
C THR A 47 -21.82 30.28 -0.71
N VAL A 48 -21.69 28.99 -0.98
CA VAL A 48 -22.48 27.94 -0.32
C VAL A 48 -21.74 27.49 0.93
N ASP A 49 -22.47 27.31 2.02
CA ASP A 49 -21.90 26.78 3.26
C ASP A 49 -21.39 25.33 3.04
N ARG A 50 -20.11 25.13 3.26
CA ARG A 50 -19.46 23.83 3.10
C ARG A 50 -19.56 22.91 4.32
N ARG A 51 -20.03 23.42 5.47
CA ARG A 51 -20.16 22.63 6.69
C ARG A 51 -21.10 21.46 6.47
N GLY A 52 -20.63 20.25 6.82
CA GLY A 52 -21.39 19.02 6.59
C GLY A 52 -21.49 18.60 5.11
N LYS A 53 -20.77 19.23 4.18
CA LYS A 53 -20.71 18.81 2.78
C LYS A 53 -19.53 17.87 2.56
N TRP A 54 -19.80 16.79 1.84
CA TRP A 54 -18.83 15.76 1.52
C TRP A 54 -18.84 15.50 0.01
N LEU A 55 -17.68 15.11 -0.51
CA LEU A 55 -17.53 14.66 -1.89
C LEU A 55 -17.64 13.14 -1.91
N ALA A 56 -18.72 12.62 -2.51
CA ALA A 56 -18.95 11.20 -2.68
C ALA A 56 -17.88 10.55 -3.54
N GLN A 57 -17.44 9.36 -3.13
CA GLN A 57 -16.48 8.55 -3.86
C GLN A 57 -17.03 7.14 -4.08
N THR A 58 -16.37 6.37 -4.94
CA THR A 58 -16.55 4.91 -5.06
C THR A 58 -15.31 4.20 -4.51
N PRO A 59 -15.44 2.95 -4.02
CA PRO A 59 -16.64 2.10 -4.01
C PRO A 59 -17.72 2.57 -3.05
N GLN A 60 -18.94 2.10 -3.30
CA GLN A 60 -20.11 2.21 -2.45
C GLN A 60 -20.61 0.80 -2.15
N MET A 61 -21.17 0.56 -0.97
CA MET A 61 -21.58 -0.77 -0.51
C MET A 61 -22.91 -0.68 0.22
N PHE A 62 -23.89 -1.45 -0.26
CA PHE A 62 -25.25 -1.46 0.29
C PHE A 62 -25.79 -2.88 0.45
N ARG A 63 -26.84 -3.04 1.23
CA ARG A 63 -27.60 -4.29 1.29
C ARG A 63 -28.24 -4.55 -0.06
N LEU A 64 -28.03 -5.75 -0.64
CA LEU A 64 -28.42 -6.07 -2.01
C LEU A 64 -29.91 -5.82 -2.28
N GLY A 65 -30.79 -6.29 -1.39
CA GLY A 65 -32.25 -6.11 -1.57
C GLY A 65 -32.66 -4.65 -1.61
N MET A 66 -32.09 -3.83 -0.71
CA MET A 66 -32.32 -2.39 -0.65
C MET A 66 -31.79 -1.68 -1.91
N LEU A 67 -30.61 -2.06 -2.38
CA LEU A 67 -30.02 -1.48 -3.59
C LEU A 67 -30.87 -1.78 -4.82
N ILE A 68 -31.37 -3.02 -4.97
CA ILE A 68 -32.26 -3.40 -6.07
C ILE A 68 -33.54 -2.54 -6.02
N GLU A 69 -34.19 -2.47 -4.85
CA GLU A 69 -35.40 -1.67 -4.69
C GLU A 69 -35.15 -0.18 -5.00
N ALA A 70 -34.00 0.37 -4.53
CA ALA A 70 -33.64 1.75 -4.79
C ALA A 70 -33.46 2.03 -6.29
N LEU A 71 -32.76 1.16 -6.99
CA LEU A 71 -32.52 1.31 -8.43
C LEU A 71 -33.77 1.11 -9.27
N ASP A 72 -34.67 0.17 -8.90
CA ASP A 72 -35.95 -0.04 -9.59
C ASP A 72 -36.88 1.17 -9.47
N ARG A 73 -36.79 1.91 -8.36
CA ARG A 73 -37.57 3.14 -8.10
C ARG A 73 -36.86 4.41 -8.51
N ALA A 74 -35.59 4.29 -8.92
CA ALA A 74 -34.76 5.45 -9.25
C ALA A 74 -35.34 6.22 -10.45
N GLY A 75 -35.53 7.52 -10.27
CA GLY A 75 -35.88 8.44 -11.34
C GLY A 75 -34.63 9.02 -12.03
N GLU A 76 -34.86 9.92 -12.99
CA GLU A 76 -33.78 10.58 -13.76
C GLU A 76 -32.85 11.47 -12.92
N THR A 77 -33.20 11.77 -11.67
CA THR A 77 -32.44 12.64 -10.77
C THR A 77 -31.35 11.93 -9.98
N VAL A 78 -31.28 10.60 -10.05
CA VAL A 78 -30.30 9.78 -9.36
C VAL A 78 -28.95 9.88 -10.04
N THR A 79 -27.91 10.26 -9.29
CA THR A 79 -26.55 10.47 -9.81
C THR A 79 -25.57 9.36 -9.46
N ASP A 80 -25.85 8.62 -8.38
CA ASP A 80 -25.09 7.46 -7.90
C ASP A 80 -26.00 6.55 -7.07
N GLU A 81 -25.47 5.38 -6.67
CA GLU A 81 -26.21 4.40 -5.88
C GLU A 81 -26.65 4.96 -4.52
N ALA A 82 -25.80 5.77 -3.88
CA ALA A 82 -26.13 6.40 -2.61
C ALA A 82 -27.37 7.31 -2.74
N SER A 83 -27.45 8.12 -3.79
CA SER A 83 -28.60 8.99 -4.02
C SER A 83 -29.91 8.22 -4.28
N ALA A 84 -29.83 7.01 -4.86
CA ALA A 84 -31.00 6.13 -4.97
C ALA A 84 -31.47 5.62 -3.60
N ILE A 85 -30.54 5.23 -2.73
CA ILE A 85 -30.83 4.80 -1.36
C ILE A 85 -31.42 5.96 -0.52
N GLU A 86 -30.88 7.17 -0.69
CA GLU A 86 -31.37 8.39 -0.03
C GLU A 86 -32.81 8.73 -0.47
N ALA A 87 -33.13 8.52 -1.75
CA ALA A 87 -34.48 8.71 -2.28
C ALA A 87 -35.52 7.75 -1.67
N LEU A 88 -35.10 6.60 -1.16
CA LEU A 88 -35.94 5.69 -0.36
C LEU A 88 -36.09 6.13 1.10
N GLY A 89 -35.42 7.22 1.52
CA GLY A 89 -35.48 7.74 2.89
C GLY A 89 -34.43 7.13 3.82
N HIS A 90 -33.46 6.41 3.30
CA HIS A 90 -32.33 5.87 4.08
C HIS A 90 -31.15 6.83 4.11
N SER A 91 -30.27 6.66 5.08
CA SER A 91 -29.09 7.52 5.28
C SER A 91 -27.81 6.67 5.26
N PRO A 92 -27.13 6.57 4.10
CA PRO A 92 -25.87 5.86 3.99
C PRO A 92 -24.75 6.41 4.89
N LEU A 93 -23.87 5.53 5.38
CA LEU A 93 -22.67 5.94 6.10
C LEU A 93 -21.68 6.67 5.18
N LEU A 94 -21.15 7.80 5.64
CA LEU A 94 -20.01 8.48 5.01
C LEU A 94 -18.72 7.95 5.64
N VAL A 95 -18.08 7.02 4.97
CA VAL A 95 -16.83 6.41 5.43
C VAL A 95 -15.64 7.23 4.90
N PRO A 96 -14.66 7.59 5.75
CA PRO A 96 -13.52 8.39 5.32
C PRO A 96 -12.79 7.77 4.13
N GLY A 97 -12.84 8.46 3.01
CA GLY A 97 -12.11 8.15 1.78
C GLY A 97 -10.71 8.75 1.77
N ASP A 98 -10.21 9.03 0.57
CA ASP A 98 -8.87 9.59 0.36
C ASP A 98 -8.87 10.57 -0.80
N ALA A 99 -8.07 11.65 -0.71
CA ALA A 99 -7.93 12.65 -1.76
C ALA A 99 -7.32 12.08 -3.06
N ASP A 100 -6.53 11.01 -2.94
CA ASP A 100 -5.98 10.28 -4.09
C ASP A 100 -7.01 9.38 -4.78
N ASN A 101 -8.18 9.15 -4.17
CA ASN A 101 -9.29 8.45 -4.80
C ASN A 101 -10.15 9.40 -5.65
N PHE A 102 -9.53 10.27 -6.42
CA PHE A 102 -10.24 11.20 -7.29
C PHE A 102 -10.76 10.52 -8.56
N LYS A 103 -11.80 11.11 -9.14
CA LYS A 103 -12.39 10.66 -10.42
C LYS A 103 -11.56 11.24 -11.58
N LEU A 104 -11.19 10.40 -12.54
CA LEU A 104 -10.64 10.87 -13.81
C LEU A 104 -11.77 11.52 -14.62
N THR A 105 -11.77 12.82 -14.71
CA THR A 105 -12.81 13.59 -15.40
C THR A 105 -12.21 14.42 -16.54
N TRP A 106 -11.01 14.95 -16.33
CA TRP A 106 -10.31 15.82 -17.24
C TRP A 106 -8.99 15.21 -17.71
N PRO A 107 -8.44 15.62 -18.87
CA PRO A 107 -7.16 15.10 -19.35
C PRO A 107 -6.03 15.22 -18.32
N GLU A 108 -5.99 16.31 -17.55
CA GLU A 108 -4.97 16.58 -16.52
C GLU A 108 -5.00 15.57 -15.36
N ASP A 109 -6.15 14.93 -15.14
CA ASP A 109 -6.28 13.91 -14.09
C ASP A 109 -5.43 12.67 -14.39
N PHE A 110 -5.14 12.36 -15.66
CA PHE A 110 -4.27 11.26 -16.03
C PHE A 110 -2.82 11.51 -15.58
N GLU A 111 -2.31 12.73 -15.78
CA GLU A 111 -0.97 13.09 -15.30
C GLU A 111 -0.90 13.08 -13.78
N ARG A 112 -1.96 13.55 -13.10
CA ARG A 112 -2.07 13.48 -11.65
C ARG A 112 -2.05 12.02 -11.18
N ALA A 113 -2.80 11.14 -11.81
CA ALA A 113 -2.85 9.72 -11.49
C ALA A 113 -1.48 9.04 -11.68
N GLN A 114 -0.77 9.35 -12.77
CA GLN A 114 0.58 8.85 -13.00
C GLN A 114 1.56 9.28 -11.91
N ARG A 115 1.51 10.54 -11.46
CA ARG A 115 2.36 11.01 -10.36
C ARG A 115 2.11 10.26 -9.07
N VAL A 116 0.82 10.03 -8.73
CA VAL A 116 0.45 9.25 -7.54
C VAL A 116 0.96 7.81 -7.64
N LEU A 117 0.77 7.15 -8.78
CA LEU A 117 1.26 5.78 -8.99
C LEU A 117 2.78 5.67 -8.87
N ARG A 118 3.52 6.59 -9.49
CA ARG A 118 4.99 6.63 -9.38
C ARG A 118 5.44 6.85 -7.93
N SER A 119 4.76 7.73 -7.19
CA SER A 119 5.07 7.97 -5.78
C SER A 119 4.82 6.72 -4.91
N ARG A 120 3.76 5.95 -5.19
CA ARG A 120 3.46 4.69 -4.50
C ARG A 120 4.53 3.64 -4.82
N GLN A 121 4.85 3.44 -6.10
CA GLN A 121 5.90 2.52 -6.52
C GLN A 121 7.28 2.88 -5.93
N ALA A 122 7.60 4.18 -5.84
CA ALA A 122 8.84 4.62 -5.22
C ALA A 122 8.86 4.36 -3.70
N LYS A 123 7.72 4.49 -3.01
CA LYS A 123 7.60 4.11 -1.59
C LYS A 123 7.73 2.60 -1.40
N ASP A 124 7.10 1.80 -2.25
CA ASP A 124 7.20 0.35 -2.22
C ASP A 124 8.64 -0.12 -2.52
N ALA A 125 9.30 0.53 -3.47
CA ALA A 125 10.72 0.28 -3.78
C ALA A 125 11.66 0.77 -2.65
N ALA A 126 11.35 1.87 -1.98
CA ALA A 126 12.11 2.36 -0.83
C ALA A 126 11.88 1.51 0.43
N MET A 127 10.78 0.78 0.51
CA MET A 127 10.52 -0.30 1.47
C MET A 127 11.16 -1.63 1.06
N THR A 128 11.98 -1.67 -0.01
CA THR A 128 12.97 -2.74 -0.19
C THR A 128 13.92 -2.60 0.99
N THR A 129 13.63 -3.32 2.04
CA THR A 129 14.25 -3.23 3.34
C THR A 129 15.74 -3.44 3.16
N MET A 130 16.54 -2.39 3.35
CA MET A 130 17.97 -2.58 3.57
C MET A 130 18.08 -3.52 4.78
N ARG A 131 18.67 -4.67 4.55
CA ARG A 131 18.93 -5.66 5.60
C ARG A 131 20.40 -5.58 5.96
N LEU A 132 20.67 -5.58 7.23
CA LEU A 132 22.01 -5.62 7.77
C LEU A 132 22.21 -6.98 8.42
N GLY A 133 23.36 -7.57 8.20
CA GLY A 133 23.79 -8.80 8.87
C GLY A 133 25.24 -8.66 9.27
N GLU A 134 25.59 -9.26 10.38
CA GLU A 134 26.94 -9.37 10.90
C GLU A 134 27.31 -10.86 10.92
N GLY A 135 28.54 -11.17 10.49
CA GLY A 135 29.09 -12.53 10.55
C GLY A 135 30.55 -12.47 10.96
N TRP A 136 30.96 -13.39 11.78
CA TRP A 136 32.34 -13.58 12.18
C TRP A 136 32.60 -15.08 12.37
N ASP A 137 33.85 -15.50 12.09
CA ASP A 137 34.25 -16.87 12.22
C ASP A 137 35.68 -16.96 12.79
N VAL A 138 35.96 -18.04 13.48
CA VAL A 138 37.25 -18.24 14.17
C VAL A 138 37.70 -19.69 13.96
N HIS A 139 38.88 -19.86 13.36
CA HIS A 139 39.54 -21.13 13.19
C HIS A 139 40.95 -21.11 13.78
N ALA A 140 41.37 -22.26 14.32
CA ALA A 140 42.75 -22.41 14.79
C ALA A 140 43.73 -22.50 13.60
N LEU A 141 44.92 -21.88 13.75
CA LEU A 141 46.02 -22.03 12.80
C LEU A 141 46.83 -23.30 13.11
N VAL A 142 46.78 -24.29 12.23
CA VAL A 142 47.49 -25.57 12.41
C VAL A 142 48.48 -25.85 11.29
N PRO A 143 49.59 -26.56 11.58
CA PRO A 143 50.57 -26.97 10.54
C PRO A 143 49.99 -27.93 9.53
N GLY A 144 50.54 -27.95 8.32
CA GLY A 144 50.23 -28.95 7.30
C GLY A 144 48.95 -28.71 6.50
N ARG A 145 48.35 -27.54 6.65
CA ARG A 145 47.18 -27.09 5.83
C ARG A 145 47.54 -25.82 5.06
N PRO A 146 47.02 -25.62 3.84
CA PRO A 146 47.14 -24.34 3.14
C PRO A 146 46.32 -23.28 3.86
N LEU A 147 46.79 -22.04 3.92
CA LEU A 147 45.99 -20.89 4.38
C LEU A 147 45.21 -20.33 3.21
N ILE A 148 43.86 -20.45 3.29
CA ILE A 148 42.96 -19.89 2.30
C ILE A 148 42.06 -18.88 2.99
N LEU A 149 41.98 -17.65 2.46
CA LEU A 149 41.10 -16.60 2.93
C LEU A 149 40.42 -15.89 1.74
N GLY A 150 39.12 -15.91 1.71
CA GLY A 150 38.31 -15.36 0.59
C GLY A 150 38.59 -16.06 -0.73
N GLY A 151 38.88 -17.36 -0.70
CA GLY A 151 39.27 -18.17 -1.88
C GLY A 151 40.70 -17.92 -2.38
N VAL A 152 41.48 -17.08 -1.69
CA VAL A 152 42.87 -16.78 -2.07
C VAL A 152 43.85 -17.59 -1.22
N HIS A 153 44.75 -18.33 -1.88
CA HIS A 153 45.83 -19.03 -1.18
C HIS A 153 46.92 -18.04 -0.74
N ILE A 154 47.15 -17.99 0.57
CA ILE A 154 48.18 -17.13 1.20
C ILE A 154 49.35 -18.00 1.54
N PRO A 155 50.61 -17.69 1.07
CA PRO A 155 51.80 -18.42 1.44
C PRO A 155 52.06 -18.29 2.94
N HIS A 156 51.88 -19.40 3.69
CA HIS A 156 52.11 -19.48 5.13
C HIS A 156 52.40 -20.92 5.54
N ASP A 157 53.15 -21.16 6.59
CA ASP A 157 53.51 -22.46 7.11
C ASP A 157 52.40 -23.18 7.87
N LYS A 158 51.30 -22.49 8.14
CA LYS A 158 50.07 -22.99 8.77
C LYS A 158 48.85 -22.56 8.01
N GLY A 159 47.79 -23.38 8.06
CA GLY A 159 46.46 -23.05 7.53
C GLY A 159 45.37 -23.18 8.60
N LEU A 160 44.15 -22.81 8.26
CA LEU A 160 43.03 -22.90 9.17
C LEU A 160 42.54 -24.34 9.34
N GLU A 161 42.23 -24.73 10.57
CA GLU A 161 41.61 -26.01 10.91
C GLU A 161 40.09 -25.91 10.74
N GLY A 162 39.51 -26.88 10.03
CA GLY A 162 38.07 -26.97 9.84
C GLY A 162 37.68 -27.84 8.65
N HIS A 163 36.41 -27.87 8.33
CA HIS A 163 35.91 -28.58 7.16
C HIS A 163 36.37 -27.91 5.86
N SER A 164 36.51 -28.69 4.80
CA SER A 164 36.93 -28.20 3.48
C SER A 164 38.28 -27.43 3.57
N ASP A 165 38.33 -26.23 3.02
CA ASP A 165 39.48 -25.30 3.07
C ASP A 165 39.51 -24.44 4.32
N ALA A 166 38.45 -24.50 5.16
CA ALA A 166 38.30 -23.74 6.39
C ALA A 166 38.45 -22.21 6.18
N ASP A 167 37.92 -21.70 5.08
CA ASP A 167 37.99 -20.29 4.73
C ASP A 167 37.11 -19.44 5.68
N ALA A 168 37.71 -18.96 6.76
CA ALA A 168 37.00 -18.17 7.78
C ALA A 168 36.37 -16.88 7.23
N LEU A 169 36.97 -16.28 6.19
CA LEU A 169 36.38 -15.09 5.57
C LEU A 169 35.12 -15.42 4.79
N ALA A 170 35.13 -16.52 4.01
CA ALA A 170 33.96 -16.96 3.28
C ALA A 170 32.81 -17.39 4.22
N HIS A 171 33.15 -18.05 5.35
CA HIS A 171 32.17 -18.44 6.36
C HIS A 171 31.55 -17.18 7.02
N ALA A 172 32.35 -16.21 7.45
CA ALA A 172 31.86 -14.96 8.04
C ALA A 172 30.97 -14.15 7.09
N ILE A 173 31.32 -14.08 5.79
CA ILE A 173 30.48 -13.45 4.78
C ILE A 173 29.14 -14.21 4.65
N THR A 174 29.17 -15.53 4.58
CA THR A 174 27.98 -16.37 4.48
C THR A 174 27.07 -16.16 5.69
N ASP A 175 27.60 -16.15 6.90
CA ASP A 175 26.84 -15.89 8.11
C ASP A 175 26.22 -14.49 8.14
N SER A 176 26.95 -13.48 7.67
CA SER A 176 26.39 -12.14 7.56
C SER A 176 25.21 -12.07 6.59
N LEU A 177 25.29 -12.75 5.46
CA LEU A 177 24.20 -12.82 4.48
C LEU A 177 22.99 -13.59 5.02
N LEU A 178 23.23 -14.76 5.65
CA LEU A 178 22.17 -15.55 6.29
C LEU A 178 21.52 -14.79 7.43
N GLY A 179 22.29 -14.10 8.26
CA GLY A 179 21.79 -13.24 9.32
C GLY A 179 20.94 -12.09 8.81
N ALA A 180 21.37 -11.39 7.74
CA ALA A 180 20.61 -10.35 7.10
C ALA A 180 19.27 -10.87 6.51
N ALA A 181 19.26 -12.14 6.07
CA ALA A 181 18.06 -12.81 5.56
C ALA A 181 17.18 -13.44 6.65
N ALA A 182 17.61 -13.39 7.94
CA ALA A 182 16.98 -14.08 9.08
C ALA A 182 16.89 -15.61 8.89
N LEU A 183 17.90 -16.21 8.24
CA LEU A 183 17.98 -17.65 7.93
C LEU A 183 18.88 -18.43 8.92
N GLY A 184 19.44 -17.79 9.95
CA GLY A 184 20.34 -18.41 10.89
C GLY A 184 21.81 -18.29 10.46
N ASP A 185 22.60 -19.34 10.66
CA ASP A 185 24.04 -19.42 10.38
C ASP A 185 24.38 -20.56 9.41
N ILE A 186 25.64 -20.61 8.97
CA ILE A 186 26.14 -21.59 8.02
C ILE A 186 26.02 -23.02 8.55
N GLY A 187 26.22 -23.25 9.86
CA GLY A 187 26.16 -24.58 10.48
C GLY A 187 24.75 -25.19 10.43
N ARG A 188 23.72 -24.36 10.34
CA ARG A 188 22.33 -24.81 10.15
C ARG A 188 22.05 -25.36 8.76
N HIS A 189 22.77 -24.89 7.76
CA HIS A 189 22.57 -25.25 6.35
C HIS A 189 23.58 -26.26 5.84
N PHE A 190 24.75 -26.30 6.44
CA PHE A 190 25.88 -27.18 6.07
C PHE A 190 26.46 -27.84 7.33
N PRO A 191 25.71 -28.79 7.93
CA PRO A 191 26.14 -29.50 9.14
C PRO A 191 27.34 -30.42 8.94
#